data_9658e510fc6e1237c54310b579b97c51
#
_entry.id   9658e510fc6e1237c54310b579b97c51
#
_cell.length_a   1.000
_cell.length_b   1.000
_cell.length_c   1.000
_cell.angle_alpha   90.00
_cell.angle_beta   90.00
_cell.angle_gamma   90.00
#
_symmetry.space_group_name_H-M   'P 1'
#
loop_
_entity.id
_entity.type
_entity.pdbx_description
1 polymer ?
#
loop_
_entity_poly.entity_id
_entity_poly.type
_entity_poly.pdbx_seq_one_letter_code
_entity_poly.pdbx_strand_id
1 'polypeptide(L)'
;EYRQKIRDLKLLPEIEEKLLKEVSHLAKQPFGSTEATVIRGYLDVCLELPWNIKTAETNDIEKARKVLDEDHFGLEKVKERIIEYLAVKELAPKAGGNLLCLVGPPGTGKTSIAMSIARATNRKCVRISLGGVHDEAEIRGHRKTYVGAMPGRIISGIRQAKSMNPVMVLDEIDKLGS
;
A
#
# COMPACT_ATOMS: atom_id res chain seq x y z
N GLU A 1 -14.03 19.18 -14.95
CA GLU A 1 -12.70 18.61 -14.80
C GLU A 1 -12.73 17.34 -13.92
N TYR A 2 -13.10 17.40 -12.60
CA TYR A 2 -13.15 16.22 -11.72
C TYR A 2 -13.95 15.05 -12.26
N ARG A 3 -15.16 15.33 -12.78
CA ARG A 3 -16.05 14.28 -13.34
C ARG A 3 -15.39 13.51 -14.47
N GLN A 4 -14.66 14.20 -15.34
CA GLN A 4 -13.96 13.55 -16.44
C GLN A 4 -12.81 12.69 -15.92
N LYS A 5 -11.96 13.22 -15.02
CA LYS A 5 -10.88 12.47 -14.41
C LYS A 5 -11.37 11.18 -13.72
N ILE A 6 -12.50 11.26 -12.98
CA ILE A 6 -13.09 10.09 -12.33
C ILE A 6 -13.49 9.02 -13.34
N ARG A 7 -14.16 9.42 -14.43
CA ARG A 7 -14.58 8.47 -15.49
C ARG A 7 -13.39 7.84 -16.20
N ASP A 8 -12.33 8.60 -16.43
CA ASP A 8 -11.11 8.12 -17.10
C ASP A 8 -10.39 7.04 -16.26
N LEU A 9 -10.59 7.03 -14.95
CA LEU A 9 -10.05 6.00 -14.04
C LEU A 9 -10.71 4.63 -14.19
N LYS A 10 -11.90 4.54 -14.84
CA LYS A 10 -12.65 3.28 -15.04
C LYS A 10 -12.82 2.48 -13.75
N LEU A 11 -13.30 3.14 -12.73
CA LEU A 11 -13.51 2.57 -11.41
C LEU A 11 -14.67 1.58 -11.39
N LEU A 12 -14.75 0.80 -10.31
CA LEU A 12 -15.96 0.03 -10.03
C LEU A 12 -17.16 0.99 -9.91
N PRO A 13 -18.35 0.63 -10.44
CA PRO A 13 -19.53 1.53 -10.46
C PRO A 13 -19.87 2.14 -9.12
N GLU A 14 -19.76 1.37 -8.03
CA GLU A 14 -20.04 1.84 -6.68
C GLU A 14 -19.06 2.92 -6.21
N ILE A 15 -17.80 2.81 -6.61
CA ILE A 15 -16.74 3.77 -6.23
C ILE A 15 -16.91 5.03 -7.08
N GLU A 16 -17.11 4.86 -8.38
CA GLU A 16 -17.34 5.98 -9.29
C GLU A 16 -18.56 6.81 -8.84
N GLU A 17 -19.68 6.18 -8.50
CA GLU A 17 -20.88 6.86 -8.00
C GLU A 17 -20.59 7.67 -6.73
N LYS A 18 -19.86 7.08 -5.77
CA LYS A 18 -19.48 7.79 -4.53
C LYS A 18 -18.65 9.03 -4.82
N LEU A 19 -17.66 8.94 -5.70
CA LEU A 19 -16.81 10.08 -6.06
C LEU A 19 -17.59 11.14 -6.83
N LEU A 20 -18.48 10.75 -7.73
CA LEU A 20 -19.36 11.69 -8.47
C LEU A 20 -20.35 12.43 -7.54
N LYS A 21 -20.83 11.77 -6.49
CA LYS A 21 -21.63 12.42 -5.43
C LYS A 21 -20.82 13.49 -4.69
N GLU A 22 -19.56 13.21 -4.36
CA GLU A 22 -18.69 14.22 -3.74
C GLU A 22 -18.43 15.41 -4.66
N VAL A 23 -18.25 15.18 -5.97
CA VAL A 23 -18.12 16.28 -6.95
C VAL A 23 -19.41 17.11 -7.01
N SER A 24 -20.58 16.47 -6.94
CA SER A 24 -21.86 17.17 -6.91
C SER A 24 -22.04 17.97 -5.62
N HIS A 25 -21.53 17.45 -4.49
CA HIS A 25 -21.50 18.16 -3.22
C HIS A 25 -20.59 19.39 -3.31
N LEU A 26 -19.38 19.22 -3.85
CA LEU A 26 -18.44 20.33 -4.10
C LEU A 26 -19.07 21.46 -4.92
N ALA A 27 -19.83 21.12 -5.96
CA ALA A 27 -20.44 22.09 -6.85
C ALA A 27 -21.51 22.96 -6.15
N LYS A 28 -22.06 22.50 -5.02
CA LYS A 28 -23.04 23.22 -4.21
C LYS A 28 -22.40 24.12 -3.15
N GLN A 29 -21.11 23.97 -2.90
CA GLN A 29 -20.40 24.75 -1.89
C GLN A 29 -19.99 26.13 -2.43
N PRO A 30 -20.04 27.18 -1.60
CA PRO A 30 -19.48 28.48 -1.96
C PRO A 30 -18.00 28.36 -2.34
N PHE A 31 -17.60 29.11 -3.35
CA PHE A 31 -16.18 29.14 -3.76
C PHE A 31 -15.32 29.63 -2.59
N GLY A 32 -14.24 28.89 -2.28
CA GLY A 32 -13.32 29.23 -1.21
C GLY A 32 -13.80 28.87 0.20
N SER A 33 -14.96 28.22 0.35
CA SER A 33 -15.40 27.73 1.65
C SER A 33 -14.45 26.63 2.21
N THR A 34 -14.36 26.51 3.51
CA THR A 34 -13.60 25.47 4.19
C THR A 34 -14.05 24.07 3.74
N GLU A 35 -15.36 23.87 3.62
CA GLU A 35 -15.94 22.61 3.18
C GLU A 35 -15.54 22.28 1.73
N ALA A 36 -15.55 23.25 0.82
CA ALA A 36 -15.06 23.06 -0.53
C ALA A 36 -13.58 22.64 -0.56
N THR A 37 -12.74 23.21 0.29
CA THR A 37 -11.33 22.86 0.41
C THR A 37 -11.15 21.42 0.89
N VAL A 38 -11.91 21.00 1.90
CA VAL A 38 -11.90 19.63 2.43
C VAL A 38 -12.30 18.61 1.35
N ILE A 39 -13.40 18.88 0.63
CA ILE A 39 -13.86 17.97 -0.44
C ILE A 39 -12.84 17.88 -1.57
N ARG A 40 -12.22 19.00 -1.98
CA ARG A 40 -11.16 18.99 -2.99
C ARG A 40 -9.98 18.14 -2.56
N GLY A 41 -9.48 18.33 -1.34
CA GLY A 41 -8.36 17.56 -0.81
C GLY A 41 -8.65 16.05 -0.83
N TYR A 42 -9.86 15.64 -0.47
CA TYR A 42 -10.29 14.25 -0.56
C TYR A 42 -10.31 13.72 -2.00
N LEU A 43 -10.92 14.49 -2.92
CA LEU A 43 -10.99 14.10 -4.33
C LEU A 43 -9.60 14.02 -4.97
N ASP A 44 -8.71 14.95 -4.67
CA ASP A 44 -7.35 14.97 -5.20
C ASP A 44 -6.58 13.72 -4.77
N VAL A 45 -6.64 13.35 -3.49
CA VAL A 45 -6.04 12.10 -3.01
C VAL A 45 -6.63 10.88 -3.72
N CYS A 46 -7.95 10.81 -3.88
CA CYS A 46 -8.60 9.70 -4.58
C CYS A 46 -8.15 9.60 -6.05
N LEU A 47 -7.96 10.72 -6.73
CA LEU A 47 -7.53 10.75 -8.13
C LEU A 47 -6.04 10.39 -8.32
N GLU A 48 -5.22 10.59 -7.30
CA GLU A 48 -3.80 10.23 -7.32
C GLU A 48 -3.54 8.75 -7.06
N LEU A 49 -4.52 8.00 -6.57
CA LEU A 49 -4.37 6.58 -6.31
C LEU A 49 -4.29 5.77 -7.62
N PRO A 50 -3.44 4.75 -7.67
CA PRO A 50 -3.24 3.92 -8.87
C PRO A 50 -4.31 2.82 -9.01
N TRP A 51 -5.59 3.18 -9.05
CA TRP A 51 -6.74 2.27 -8.95
C TRP A 51 -6.67 1.01 -9.81
N ASN A 52 -6.29 1.13 -11.08
CA ASN A 52 -6.25 0.02 -12.03
C ASN A 52 -4.82 -0.29 -12.48
N ILE A 53 -3.83 0.24 -11.79
CA ILE A 53 -2.43 0.06 -12.13
C ILE A 53 -1.83 -1.00 -11.23
N LYS A 54 -1.41 -2.11 -11.83
CA LYS A 54 -0.68 -3.19 -11.15
C LYS A 54 0.64 -3.41 -11.86
N THR A 55 1.70 -3.61 -11.08
CA THR A 55 2.96 -4.09 -11.62
C THR A 55 2.80 -5.56 -12.00
N ALA A 56 3.29 -5.95 -13.18
CA ALA A 56 3.30 -7.35 -13.59
C ALA A 56 4.17 -8.15 -12.61
N GLU A 57 3.53 -8.91 -11.73
CA GLU A 57 4.23 -9.75 -10.77
C GLU A 57 4.64 -11.09 -11.40
N THR A 58 5.70 -11.68 -10.87
CA THR A 58 6.15 -13.03 -11.21
C THR A 58 6.22 -13.88 -9.96
N ASN A 59 5.80 -15.14 -10.09
CA ASN A 59 5.89 -16.14 -9.01
C ASN A 59 6.93 -17.22 -9.35
N ASP A 60 7.96 -16.88 -10.13
CA ASP A 60 9.04 -17.77 -10.48
C ASP A 60 9.88 -18.12 -9.24
N ILE A 61 9.71 -19.34 -8.75
CA ILE A 61 10.36 -19.84 -7.53
C ILE A 61 11.87 -19.95 -7.71
N GLU A 62 12.34 -20.36 -8.88
CA GLU A 62 13.77 -20.46 -9.18
C GLU A 62 14.44 -19.07 -9.17
N LYS A 63 13.79 -18.10 -9.80
CA LYS A 63 14.24 -16.71 -9.75
C LYS A 63 14.25 -16.17 -8.31
N ALA A 64 13.20 -16.46 -7.54
CA ALA A 64 13.11 -16.02 -6.15
C ALA A 64 14.26 -16.59 -5.30
N ARG A 65 14.57 -17.87 -5.44
CA ARG A 65 15.68 -18.53 -4.77
C ARG A 65 17.01 -17.86 -5.13
N LYS A 66 17.25 -17.65 -6.42
CA LYS A 66 18.45 -17.00 -6.91
C LYS A 66 18.63 -15.59 -6.33
N VAL A 67 17.57 -14.77 -6.34
CA VAL A 67 17.60 -13.42 -5.78
C VAL A 67 17.93 -13.43 -4.28
N LEU A 68 17.31 -14.34 -3.51
CA LEU A 68 17.57 -14.46 -2.08
C LEU A 68 19.01 -14.89 -1.79
N ASP A 69 19.58 -15.79 -2.59
CA ASP A 69 20.95 -16.25 -2.44
C ASP A 69 21.98 -15.19 -2.84
N GLU A 70 21.68 -14.39 -3.86
CA GLU A 70 22.52 -13.25 -4.27
C GLU A 70 22.55 -12.13 -3.22
N ASP A 71 21.40 -11.83 -2.62
CA ASP A 71 21.27 -10.69 -1.70
C ASP A 71 21.65 -11.03 -0.26
N HIS A 72 21.54 -12.30 0.15
CA HIS A 72 21.72 -12.70 1.54
C HIS A 72 22.59 -13.96 1.66
N PHE A 73 23.65 -13.86 2.45
CA PHE A 73 24.47 -15.01 2.81
C PHE A 73 23.84 -15.80 3.97
N GLY A 74 23.79 -17.10 3.86
CA GLY A 74 23.21 -17.98 4.89
C GLY A 74 21.67 -17.82 4.97
N LEU A 75 21.13 -17.83 6.19
CA LEU A 75 19.69 -17.69 6.46
C LEU A 75 18.82 -18.75 5.79
N GLU A 76 19.32 -19.97 5.65
CA GLU A 76 18.67 -21.03 4.86
C GLU A 76 17.21 -21.28 5.27
N LYS A 77 16.95 -21.37 6.60
CA LYS A 77 15.57 -21.56 7.11
C LYS A 77 14.63 -20.41 6.75
N VAL A 78 15.14 -19.18 6.75
CA VAL A 78 14.36 -17.99 6.40
C VAL A 78 14.05 -18.00 4.90
N LYS A 79 15.05 -18.30 4.07
CA LYS A 79 14.89 -18.43 2.62
C LYS A 79 13.90 -19.52 2.25
N GLU A 80 14.03 -20.71 2.84
CA GLU A 80 13.08 -21.80 2.63
C GLU A 80 11.66 -21.38 2.97
N ARG A 81 11.45 -20.73 4.11
CA ARG A 81 10.13 -20.27 4.52
C ARG A 81 9.53 -19.23 3.55
N ILE A 82 10.37 -18.35 3.00
CA ILE A 82 9.93 -17.38 1.98
C ILE A 82 9.53 -18.12 0.69
N ILE A 83 10.33 -19.08 0.25
CA ILE A 83 10.05 -19.88 -0.94
C ILE A 83 8.76 -20.69 -0.78
N GLU A 84 8.54 -21.31 0.38
CA GLU A 84 7.27 -21.98 0.70
C GLU A 84 6.07 -21.02 0.62
N TYR A 85 6.21 -19.83 1.19
CA TYR A 85 5.19 -18.80 1.14
C TYR A 85 4.83 -18.41 -0.30
N LEU A 86 5.83 -18.20 -1.16
CA LEU A 86 5.63 -17.86 -2.57
C LEU A 86 5.00 -19.02 -3.34
N ALA A 87 5.41 -20.27 -3.08
CA ALA A 87 4.84 -21.46 -3.70
C ALA A 87 3.36 -21.64 -3.32
N VAL A 88 3.01 -21.44 -2.06
CA VAL A 88 1.60 -21.49 -1.60
C VAL A 88 0.78 -20.40 -2.28
N LYS A 89 1.32 -19.20 -2.45
CA LYS A 89 0.65 -18.11 -3.15
C LYS A 89 0.39 -18.44 -4.63
N GLU A 90 1.32 -19.12 -5.27
CA GLU A 90 1.17 -19.57 -6.66
C GLU A 90 0.05 -20.63 -6.79
N LEU A 91 0.03 -21.62 -5.89
CA LEU A 91 -0.96 -22.70 -5.90
C LEU A 91 -2.35 -22.23 -5.50
N ALA A 92 -2.46 -21.22 -4.65
CA ALA A 92 -3.71 -20.70 -4.14
C ALA A 92 -3.80 -19.18 -4.25
N PRO A 93 -3.88 -18.62 -5.46
CA PRO A 93 -3.85 -17.15 -5.67
C PRO A 93 -5.01 -16.40 -5.02
N LYS A 94 -6.12 -17.12 -4.74
CA LYS A 94 -7.30 -16.56 -4.08
C LYS A 94 -7.29 -16.72 -2.56
N ALA A 95 -6.34 -17.46 -2.01
CA ALA A 95 -6.14 -17.50 -0.57
C ALA A 95 -5.75 -16.09 -0.11
N GLY A 96 -6.53 -15.54 0.82
CA GLY A 96 -6.38 -14.15 1.28
C GLY A 96 -4.95 -13.82 1.67
N GLY A 97 -4.61 -12.53 1.59
CA GLY A 97 -3.26 -12.03 1.79
C GLY A 97 -2.61 -12.53 3.07
N ASN A 98 -1.62 -13.38 2.92
CA ASN A 98 -0.83 -13.85 4.04
C ASN A 98 0.15 -12.77 4.47
N LEU A 99 0.26 -12.56 5.77
CA LEU A 99 1.27 -11.70 6.36
C LEU A 99 2.53 -12.53 6.66
N LEU A 100 3.66 -12.05 6.21
CA LEU A 100 4.95 -12.61 6.57
C LEU A 100 5.54 -11.76 7.71
N CYS A 101 5.71 -12.36 8.87
CA CYS A 101 6.30 -11.68 10.04
C CYS A 101 7.76 -12.07 10.18
N LEU A 102 8.66 -11.07 10.09
CA LEU A 102 10.09 -11.25 10.28
C LEU A 102 10.48 -10.79 11.69
N VAL A 103 10.95 -11.72 12.51
CA VAL A 103 11.35 -11.47 13.90
C VAL A 103 12.85 -11.69 14.05
N GLY A 104 13.51 -10.78 14.73
CA GLY A 104 14.94 -10.90 15.01
C GLY A 104 15.55 -9.61 15.57
N PRO A 105 16.78 -9.65 16.07
CA PRO A 105 17.46 -8.48 16.61
C PRO A 105 17.67 -7.39 15.55
N PRO A 106 17.93 -6.15 15.97
CA PRO A 106 18.27 -5.07 15.05
C PRO A 106 19.48 -5.40 14.18
N GLY A 107 19.50 -4.95 12.93
CA GLY A 107 20.64 -5.12 12.03
C GLY A 107 20.78 -6.49 11.39
N THR A 108 19.81 -7.40 11.56
CA THR A 108 19.85 -8.76 10.95
C THR A 108 19.32 -8.81 9.51
N GLY A 109 19.02 -7.67 8.90
CA GLY A 109 18.64 -7.62 7.49
C GLY A 109 17.14 -7.87 7.20
N LYS A 110 16.26 -7.77 8.20
CA LYS A 110 14.80 -7.97 8.02
C LYS A 110 14.22 -7.14 6.88
N THR A 111 14.53 -5.85 6.85
CA THR A 111 14.07 -4.94 5.79
C THR A 111 14.68 -5.29 4.43
N SER A 112 15.95 -5.66 4.39
CA SER A 112 16.62 -6.09 3.16
C SER A 112 15.99 -7.35 2.56
N ILE A 113 15.58 -8.30 3.39
CA ILE A 113 14.85 -9.50 2.95
C ILE A 113 13.53 -9.12 2.29
N ALA A 114 12.78 -8.19 2.88
CA ALA A 114 11.53 -7.72 2.30
C ALA A 114 11.74 -7.05 0.93
N MET A 115 12.80 -6.27 0.77
CA MET A 115 13.18 -5.69 -0.52
C MET A 115 13.56 -6.76 -1.54
N SER A 116 14.25 -7.82 -1.13
CA SER A 116 14.59 -8.95 -2.01
C SER A 116 13.35 -9.72 -2.45
N ILE A 117 12.36 -9.90 -1.58
CA ILE A 117 11.06 -10.48 -1.95
C ILE A 117 10.36 -9.63 -3.02
N ALA A 118 10.36 -8.30 -2.87
CA ALA A 118 9.79 -7.40 -3.86
C ALA A 118 10.51 -7.53 -5.21
N ARG A 119 11.83 -7.56 -5.21
CA ARG A 119 12.65 -7.76 -6.41
C ARG A 119 12.39 -9.11 -7.07
N ALA A 120 12.34 -10.17 -6.27
CA ALA A 120 12.08 -11.53 -6.75
C ALA A 120 10.71 -11.68 -7.40
N THR A 121 9.71 -11.00 -6.88
CA THR A 121 8.33 -11.03 -7.39
C THR A 121 8.02 -9.92 -8.40
N ASN A 122 8.99 -9.10 -8.76
CA ASN A 122 8.83 -7.94 -9.64
C ASN A 122 7.75 -6.97 -9.18
N ARG A 123 7.67 -6.73 -7.88
CA ARG A 123 6.71 -5.80 -7.28
C ARG A 123 7.41 -4.56 -6.74
N LYS A 124 6.69 -3.44 -6.69
CA LYS A 124 7.17 -2.24 -6.00
C LYS A 124 7.28 -2.53 -4.50
N CYS A 125 8.22 -1.88 -3.83
CA CYS A 125 8.39 -1.99 -2.38
C CYS A 125 8.14 -0.64 -1.72
N VAL A 126 7.29 -0.63 -0.71
CA VAL A 126 7.03 0.55 0.12
C VAL A 126 7.28 0.21 1.58
N ARG A 127 8.08 1.02 2.23
CA ARG A 127 8.37 0.89 3.66
C ARG A 127 7.58 1.93 4.45
N ILE A 128 6.86 1.45 5.46
CA ILE A 128 6.09 2.27 6.40
C ILE A 128 6.66 2.02 7.78
N SER A 129 7.30 3.03 8.39
CA SER A 129 7.74 2.95 9.78
C SER A 129 6.54 3.20 10.69
N LEU A 130 6.31 2.27 11.61
CA LEU A 130 5.26 2.38 12.64
C LEU A 130 5.82 2.80 14.00
N GLY A 131 7.15 2.94 14.11
CA GLY A 131 7.78 3.43 15.32
C GLY A 131 7.34 4.84 15.67
N GLY A 132 6.90 5.04 16.91
CA GLY A 132 6.42 6.34 17.40
C GLY A 132 5.02 6.74 16.93
N VAL A 133 4.27 5.84 16.31
CA VAL A 133 2.86 6.04 16.01
C VAL A 133 2.04 5.82 17.28
N HIS A 134 1.30 6.83 17.70
CA HIS A 134 0.46 6.81 18.89
C HIS A 134 -1.03 6.93 18.57
N ASP A 135 -1.38 7.39 17.38
CA ASP A 135 -2.76 7.58 16.94
C ASP A 135 -3.08 6.63 15.77
N GLU A 136 -4.16 5.87 15.93
CA GLU A 136 -4.70 5.01 14.87
C GLU A 136 -4.95 5.79 13.56
N ALA A 137 -5.31 7.07 13.65
CA ALA A 137 -5.55 7.93 12.50
C ALA A 137 -4.29 8.12 11.64
N GLU A 138 -3.09 8.00 12.19
CA GLU A 138 -1.86 8.05 11.40
C GLU A 138 -1.75 6.85 10.43
N ILE A 139 -2.28 5.69 10.81
CA ILE A 139 -2.27 4.48 9.97
C ILE A 139 -3.47 4.47 9.03
N ARG A 140 -4.67 4.68 9.56
CA ARG A 140 -5.94 4.60 8.83
C ARG A 140 -6.32 5.88 8.09
N GLY A 141 -5.81 7.04 8.54
CA GLY A 141 -6.23 8.35 8.06
C GLY A 141 -7.33 8.97 8.90
N HIS A 142 -7.52 10.26 8.73
CA HIS A 142 -8.58 11.02 9.37
C HIS A 142 -9.90 10.89 8.60
N ARG A 143 -11.00 11.14 9.27
CA ARG A 143 -12.30 11.25 8.59
C ARG A 143 -12.23 12.37 7.54
N LYS A 144 -12.72 12.10 6.33
CA LYS A 144 -12.67 13.04 5.20
C LYS A 144 -13.32 14.41 5.46
N THR A 145 -14.17 14.51 6.48
CA THR A 145 -14.88 15.74 6.86
C THR A 145 -14.07 16.68 7.75
N TYR A 146 -12.93 16.24 8.27
CA TYR A 146 -12.07 17.09 9.09
C TYR A 146 -11.26 18.07 8.24
N VAL A 147 -11.17 19.32 8.70
CA VAL A 147 -10.25 20.30 8.12
C VAL A 147 -8.81 19.82 8.32
N GLY A 148 -8.04 19.76 7.24
CA GLY A 148 -6.69 19.20 7.28
C GLY A 148 -6.64 17.68 7.35
N ALA A 149 -7.75 16.98 7.03
CA ALA A 149 -7.77 15.53 6.94
C ALA A 149 -6.70 15.03 5.96
N MET A 150 -5.93 14.04 6.40
CA MET A 150 -4.88 13.42 5.61
C MET A 150 -5.15 11.92 5.48
N PRO A 151 -4.76 11.31 4.35
CA PRO A 151 -4.80 9.86 4.22
C PRO A 151 -3.84 9.21 5.22
N GLY A 152 -4.16 8.00 5.65
CA GLY A 152 -3.27 7.22 6.50
C GLY A 152 -2.01 6.77 5.76
N ARG A 153 -1.04 6.28 6.53
CA ARG A 153 0.26 5.84 5.99
C ARG A 153 0.14 4.72 4.96
N ILE A 154 -0.85 3.83 5.10
CA ILE A 154 -1.09 2.75 4.13
C ILE A 154 -1.50 3.31 2.76
N ILE A 155 -2.49 4.20 2.72
CA ILE A 155 -2.94 4.84 1.47
C ILE A 155 -1.84 5.71 0.88
N SER A 156 -1.10 6.45 1.70
CA SER A 156 0.05 7.23 1.26
C SER A 156 1.15 6.34 0.65
N GLY A 157 1.36 5.16 1.22
CA GLY A 157 2.30 4.16 0.69
C GLY A 157 1.88 3.63 -0.68
N ILE A 158 0.60 3.32 -0.88
CA ILE A 158 0.06 2.90 -2.19
C ILE A 158 0.22 4.02 -3.22
N ARG A 159 -0.08 5.26 -2.85
CA ARG A 159 0.12 6.43 -3.71
C ARG A 159 1.58 6.59 -4.11
N GLN A 160 2.51 6.44 -3.17
CA GLN A 160 3.95 6.49 -3.43
C GLN A 160 4.42 5.35 -4.35
N ALA A 161 3.90 4.14 -4.17
CA ALA A 161 4.23 2.99 -5.00
C ALA A 161 3.76 3.13 -6.45
N LYS A 162 2.74 3.94 -6.70
CA LYS A 162 2.09 4.09 -8.01
C LYS A 162 1.62 2.75 -8.59
N SER A 163 1.29 1.80 -7.72
CA SER A 163 0.81 0.46 -8.06
C SER A 163 -0.07 -0.06 -6.94
N MET A 164 -1.11 -0.83 -7.29
CA MET A 164 -2.05 -1.41 -6.33
C MET A 164 -1.57 -2.73 -5.69
N ASN A 165 -0.46 -3.29 -6.16
CA ASN A 165 0.11 -4.54 -5.65
C ASN A 165 1.56 -4.42 -5.14
N PRO A 166 1.93 -3.37 -4.38
CA PRO A 166 3.27 -3.29 -3.81
C PRO A 166 3.48 -4.35 -2.73
N VAL A 167 4.74 -4.68 -2.47
CA VAL A 167 5.15 -5.29 -1.20
C VAL A 167 5.21 -4.17 -0.17
N MET A 168 4.38 -4.26 0.85
CA MET A 168 4.32 -3.25 1.90
C MET A 168 5.04 -3.75 3.14
N VAL A 169 6.09 -3.05 3.54
CA VAL A 169 6.87 -3.35 4.73
C VAL A 169 6.39 -2.48 5.87
N LEU A 170 5.79 -3.10 6.87
CA LEU A 170 5.42 -2.45 8.13
C LEU A 170 6.56 -2.67 9.12
N ASP A 171 7.38 -1.65 9.32
CA ASP A 171 8.58 -1.72 10.16
C ASP A 171 8.32 -1.19 11.57
N GLU A 172 9.08 -1.72 12.53
CA GLU A 172 9.00 -1.31 13.94
C GLU A 172 7.62 -1.47 14.58
N ILE A 173 6.91 -2.56 14.23
CA ILE A 173 5.58 -2.84 14.77
C ILE A 173 5.58 -3.04 16.29
N ASP A 174 6.71 -3.47 16.84
CA ASP A 174 6.96 -3.61 18.28
C ASP A 174 7.04 -2.28 19.02
N LYS A 175 7.21 -1.18 18.30
CA LYS A 175 7.27 0.18 18.85
C LYS A 175 5.96 0.97 18.66
N LEU A 176 4.88 0.31 18.27
CA LEU A 176 3.55 0.92 18.30
C LEU A 176 3.21 1.29 19.75
N GLY A 177 2.79 2.52 19.97
CA GLY A 177 2.32 2.96 21.27
C GLY A 177 1.11 2.14 21.73
N SER A 178 1.08 1.79 23.01
CA SER A 178 -0.06 1.17 23.67
C SER A 178 -1.15 2.19 23.98
#